data_c07e6115401840ce55201778eddc0529
#
_entry.id   c07e6115401840ce55201778eddc0529
#
_cell.length_a   1.000
_cell.length_b   1.000
_cell.length_c   1.000
_cell.angle_alpha   90.00
_cell.angle_beta   90.00
_cell.angle_gamma   90.00
#
_symmetry.space_group_name_H-M   'P 1'
#
loop_
_entity.id
_entity.type
_entity.pdbx_description
1 polymer ?
#
loop_
_entity_poly.entity_id
_entity_poly.type
_entity_poly.pdbx_seq_one_letter_code
_entity_poly.pdbx_strand_id
1 'polypeptide(L)'
;DSDIAVISREDGSGTRGAFVELFGVEQKNDAGEKIDYTIDTAAITQSTGVMKTSVSQNEYAIGYISLGALDDTVKALDIDGAEATVENIKNGSYKISRPFNIVTTANISPLAQDFIDFIMSADGQAVIEGEKYIPVSDAPAYSGTKQSGTVTVAGSSSVTPVMEKLKEAYTAVNPDVTVEINQSDSTTGVNSAVDGICDIGMASRELKDSEIEKGALGTVIAMDGITVIVSNDNPVHELTADEVKDIYTGNITTWESLVD
;
A
#
# COMPACT_ATOMS: atom_id res chain seq x y z
N ASP A 1 -15.63 22.68 -18.81
CA ASP A 1 -14.63 23.26 -17.85
C ASP A 1 -14.78 22.56 -16.52
N SER A 2 -14.15 21.38 -16.35
CA SER A 2 -14.29 20.61 -15.13
C SER A 2 -12.97 20.57 -14.39
N ASP A 3 -12.91 21.24 -13.25
CA ASP A 3 -11.74 21.22 -12.37
C ASP A 3 -11.47 19.80 -11.86
N ILE A 4 -10.20 19.41 -11.82
CA ILE A 4 -9.78 18.13 -11.29
C ILE A 4 -9.89 18.18 -9.76
N ALA A 5 -10.69 17.29 -9.18
CA ALA A 5 -10.77 17.10 -7.73
C ALA A 5 -9.66 16.16 -7.27
N VAL A 6 -8.54 16.73 -6.85
CA VAL A 6 -7.39 15.93 -6.37
C VAL A 6 -7.67 15.38 -4.97
N ILE A 7 -7.54 14.06 -4.83
CA ILE A 7 -7.69 13.36 -3.55
C ILE A 7 -6.36 12.71 -3.19
N SER A 8 -5.89 12.94 -1.98
CA SER A 8 -4.67 12.37 -1.43
C SER A 8 -4.94 11.63 -0.12
N ARG A 9 -3.90 11.10 0.47
CA ARG A 9 -3.95 10.35 1.73
C ARG A 9 -3.31 11.16 2.86
N GLU A 10 -3.61 10.75 4.07
CA GLU A 10 -3.02 11.28 5.32
C GLU A 10 -1.48 11.17 5.34
N ASP A 11 -0.82 12.01 6.13
CA ASP A 11 0.64 12.11 6.18
C ASP A 11 1.35 10.81 6.62
N GLY A 12 0.71 10.00 7.47
CA GLY A 12 1.23 8.70 7.90
C GLY A 12 1.10 7.60 6.85
N SER A 13 0.36 7.83 5.77
CA SER A 13 0.10 6.83 4.73
C SER A 13 1.37 6.40 4.00
N GLY A 14 1.66 5.10 4.03
CA GLY A 14 2.72 4.53 3.21
C GLY A 14 2.41 4.57 1.72
N THR A 15 1.12 4.52 1.35
CA THR A 15 0.68 4.66 -0.05
C THR A 15 0.97 6.07 -0.56
N ARG A 16 0.68 7.11 0.24
CA ARG A 16 1.06 8.48 -0.11
C ARG A 16 2.57 8.61 -0.26
N GLY A 17 3.34 8.13 0.73
CA GLY A 17 4.80 8.22 0.67
C GLY A 17 5.39 7.58 -0.58
N ALA A 18 4.94 6.37 -0.95
CA ALA A 18 5.39 5.70 -2.16
C ALA A 18 4.88 6.39 -3.44
N PHE A 19 3.64 6.86 -3.46
CA PHE A 19 3.06 7.58 -4.59
C PHE A 19 3.82 8.87 -4.92
N VAL A 20 4.04 9.73 -3.93
CA VAL A 20 4.72 11.03 -4.14
C VAL A 20 6.18 10.85 -4.56
N GLU A 21 6.84 9.80 -4.07
CA GLU A 21 8.20 9.45 -4.48
C GLU A 21 8.24 8.92 -5.91
N LEU A 22 7.42 7.94 -6.25
CA LEU A 22 7.42 7.26 -7.56
C LEU A 22 6.99 8.18 -8.71
N PHE A 23 6.04 9.07 -8.48
CA PHE A 23 5.61 10.05 -9.47
C PHE A 23 6.43 11.35 -9.44
N GLY A 24 7.37 11.52 -8.49
CA GLY A 24 8.19 12.72 -8.38
C GLY A 24 7.42 13.96 -7.91
N VAL A 25 6.28 13.77 -7.22
CA VAL A 25 5.58 14.83 -6.50
C VAL A 25 6.40 15.30 -5.30
N GLU A 26 7.09 14.35 -4.63
CA GLU A 26 8.13 14.66 -3.65
C GLU A 26 9.42 15.05 -4.35
N GLN A 27 9.96 16.22 -4.03
CA GLN A 27 11.18 16.76 -4.62
C GLN A 27 12.11 17.28 -3.55
N LYS A 28 13.41 17.31 -3.85
CA LYS A 28 14.40 17.93 -2.95
C LYS A 28 14.36 19.44 -3.12
N ASN A 29 14.29 20.17 -1.99
CA ASN A 29 14.48 21.62 -1.95
C ASN A 29 16.00 21.98 -2.06
N ASP A 30 16.31 23.27 -2.07
CA ASP A 30 17.68 23.76 -2.15
C ASP A 30 18.58 23.32 -0.98
N ALA A 31 17.99 22.96 0.17
CA ALA A 31 18.68 22.39 1.33
C ALA A 31 18.87 20.87 1.24
N GLY A 32 18.37 20.22 0.18
CA GLY A 32 18.42 18.77 -0.01
C GLY A 32 17.36 17.98 0.76
N GLU A 33 16.41 18.67 1.39
CA GLU A 33 15.30 18.05 2.11
C GLU A 33 14.20 17.61 1.14
N LYS A 34 13.65 16.43 1.34
CA LYS A 34 12.51 15.93 0.57
C LYS A 34 11.22 16.64 1.01
N ILE A 35 10.54 17.26 0.08
CA ILE A 35 9.29 17.99 0.30
C ILE A 35 8.21 17.39 -0.60
N ASP A 36 7.09 17.02 -0.02
CA ASP A 36 5.87 16.65 -0.72
C ASP A 36 5.15 17.91 -1.22
N TYR A 37 5.09 18.07 -2.55
CA TYR A 37 4.46 19.22 -3.20
C TYR A 37 3.00 18.93 -3.60
N THR A 38 2.35 17.94 -2.98
CA THR A 38 0.90 17.76 -3.17
C THR A 38 0.18 19.07 -2.86
N ILE A 39 -0.72 19.50 -3.77
CA ILE A 39 -1.44 20.77 -3.62
C ILE A 39 -2.22 20.82 -2.31
N ASP A 40 -2.22 22.00 -1.67
CA ASP A 40 -2.88 22.21 -0.38
C ASP A 40 -4.41 22.06 -0.45
N THR A 41 -4.99 22.16 -1.65
CA THR A 41 -6.44 21.99 -1.88
C THR A 41 -6.85 20.53 -2.04
N ALA A 42 -5.92 19.59 -2.07
CA ALA A 42 -6.24 18.17 -2.15
C ALA A 42 -7.09 17.71 -0.96
N ALA A 43 -8.17 16.99 -1.25
CA ALA A 43 -8.96 16.35 -0.20
C ALA A 43 -8.16 15.20 0.42
N ILE A 44 -8.11 15.13 1.74
CA ILE A 44 -7.33 14.11 2.45
C ILE A 44 -8.23 13.00 2.98
N THR A 45 -7.91 11.76 2.64
CA THR A 45 -8.61 10.56 3.08
C THR A 45 -7.74 9.73 4.04
N GLN A 46 -8.40 9.03 4.98
CA GLN A 46 -7.73 8.34 6.08
C GLN A 46 -7.53 6.83 5.84
N SER A 47 -7.94 6.30 4.69
CA SER A 47 -7.77 4.88 4.37
C SER A 47 -7.95 4.60 2.88
N THR A 48 -7.47 3.43 2.43
CA THR A 48 -7.68 2.92 1.07
C THR A 48 -9.18 2.84 0.71
N GLY A 49 -10.01 2.38 1.62
CA GLY A 49 -11.45 2.26 1.39
C GLY A 49 -12.14 3.62 1.22
N VAL A 50 -11.79 4.61 2.06
CA VAL A 50 -12.33 5.97 1.94
C VAL A 50 -11.86 6.63 0.65
N MET A 51 -10.59 6.47 0.26
CA MET A 51 -10.07 6.95 -1.02
C MET A 51 -10.92 6.41 -2.19
N LYS A 52 -11.11 5.10 -2.26
CA LYS A 52 -11.87 4.45 -3.31
C LYS A 52 -13.32 4.95 -3.37
N THR A 53 -14.00 5.03 -2.22
CA THR A 53 -15.37 5.56 -2.13
C THR A 53 -15.44 7.01 -2.59
N SER A 54 -14.51 7.86 -2.18
CA SER A 54 -14.49 9.27 -2.55
C SER A 54 -14.31 9.47 -4.06
N VAL A 55 -13.44 8.69 -4.69
CA VAL A 55 -13.23 8.73 -6.14
C VAL A 55 -14.47 8.20 -6.89
N SER A 56 -15.06 7.09 -6.44
CA SER A 56 -16.22 6.49 -7.10
C SER A 56 -17.46 7.41 -7.13
N GLN A 57 -17.57 8.33 -6.19
CA GLN A 57 -18.71 9.24 -6.05
C GLN A 57 -18.51 10.62 -6.72
N ASN A 58 -17.36 10.86 -7.33
CA ASN A 58 -17.07 12.13 -7.97
C ASN A 58 -16.39 11.90 -9.33
N GLU A 59 -17.11 12.18 -10.43
CA GLU A 59 -16.62 11.99 -11.81
C GLU A 59 -15.37 12.81 -12.14
N TYR A 60 -15.11 13.89 -11.40
CA TYR A 60 -13.94 14.76 -11.59
C TYR A 60 -12.77 14.42 -10.68
N ALA A 61 -12.92 13.42 -9.81
CA ALA A 61 -11.89 13.05 -8.86
C ALA A 61 -10.79 12.19 -9.49
N ILE A 62 -9.57 12.42 -9.01
CA ILE A 62 -8.41 11.55 -9.20
C ILE A 62 -7.87 11.14 -7.84
N GLY A 63 -7.49 9.88 -7.71
CA GLY A 63 -6.91 9.32 -6.50
C GLY A 63 -5.96 8.16 -6.81
N TYR A 64 -5.50 7.48 -5.79
CA TYR A 64 -4.60 6.33 -5.93
C TYR A 64 -4.83 5.31 -4.82
N ILE A 65 -4.71 4.04 -5.16
CA ILE A 65 -4.88 2.91 -4.24
C ILE A 65 -3.86 1.80 -4.54
N SER A 66 -3.76 0.84 -3.63
CA SER A 66 -3.15 -0.47 -3.90
C SER A 66 -3.86 -1.20 -5.04
N LEU A 67 -3.10 -1.82 -5.95
CA LEU A 67 -3.65 -2.62 -7.05
C LEU A 67 -4.52 -3.77 -6.51
N GLY A 68 -4.14 -4.40 -5.40
CA GLY A 68 -4.93 -5.46 -4.77
C GLY A 68 -6.29 -4.99 -4.23
N ALA A 69 -6.48 -3.67 -4.03
CA ALA A 69 -7.76 -3.09 -3.61
C ALA A 69 -8.65 -2.63 -4.78
N LEU A 70 -8.15 -2.76 -6.02
CA LEU A 70 -8.90 -2.38 -7.22
C LEU A 70 -10.07 -3.34 -7.45
N ASP A 71 -11.25 -2.76 -7.66
CA ASP A 71 -12.47 -3.45 -8.04
C ASP A 71 -13.26 -2.64 -9.08
N ASP A 72 -14.45 -3.09 -9.43
CA ASP A 72 -15.32 -2.48 -10.45
C ASP A 72 -16.00 -1.17 -10.03
N THR A 73 -15.79 -0.69 -8.80
CA THR A 73 -16.34 0.58 -8.31
C THR A 73 -15.60 1.81 -8.81
N VAL A 74 -14.37 1.65 -9.26
CA VAL A 74 -13.51 2.70 -9.82
C VAL A 74 -12.77 2.20 -11.05
N LYS A 75 -12.29 3.11 -11.88
CA LYS A 75 -11.51 2.82 -13.06
C LYS A 75 -10.03 3.11 -12.81
N ALA A 76 -9.17 2.14 -13.11
CA ALA A 76 -7.73 2.33 -13.16
C ALA A 76 -7.33 3.06 -14.45
N LEU A 77 -6.36 3.96 -14.36
CA LEU A 77 -5.73 4.58 -15.51
C LEU A 77 -4.45 3.82 -15.89
N ASP A 78 -4.22 3.69 -17.19
CA ASP A 78 -2.92 3.28 -17.71
C ASP A 78 -1.91 4.39 -17.47
N ILE A 79 -0.67 4.04 -17.16
CA ILE A 79 0.41 5.01 -16.94
C ILE A 79 1.53 4.75 -17.96
N ASP A 80 1.88 5.77 -18.74
CA ASP A 80 2.88 5.67 -19.80
C ASP A 80 2.60 4.50 -20.79
N GLY A 81 1.33 4.27 -21.12
CA GLY A 81 0.89 3.19 -22.00
C GLY A 81 0.88 1.80 -21.38
N ALA A 82 1.05 1.68 -20.06
CA ALA A 82 1.04 0.40 -19.36
C ALA A 82 -0.14 0.29 -18.39
N GLU A 83 -0.92 -0.78 -18.54
CA GLU A 83 -1.99 -1.14 -17.63
C GLU A 83 -1.43 -1.59 -16.26
N ALA A 84 -2.08 -1.18 -15.16
CA ALA A 84 -1.74 -1.60 -13.81
C ALA A 84 -2.15 -3.07 -13.58
N THR A 85 -1.28 -4.01 -13.91
CA THR A 85 -1.49 -5.44 -13.71
C THR A 85 -0.28 -6.10 -13.04
N VAL A 86 -0.53 -7.23 -12.37
CA VAL A 86 0.54 -8.03 -11.76
C VAL A 86 1.59 -8.43 -12.80
N GLU A 87 1.16 -8.79 -14.02
CA GLU A 87 2.06 -9.18 -15.11
C GLU A 87 2.95 -8.00 -15.55
N ASN A 88 2.37 -6.82 -15.73
CA ASN A 88 3.08 -5.62 -16.16
C ASN A 88 4.05 -5.11 -15.08
N ILE A 89 3.75 -5.33 -13.80
CA ILE A 89 4.69 -5.05 -12.71
C ILE A 89 5.84 -6.05 -12.73
N LYS A 90 5.55 -7.35 -12.85
CA LYS A 90 6.58 -8.40 -12.91
C LYS A 90 7.54 -8.24 -14.09
N ASN A 91 7.07 -7.83 -15.26
CA ASN A 91 7.89 -7.63 -16.45
C ASN A 91 8.53 -6.23 -16.54
N GLY A 92 8.18 -5.31 -15.61
CA GLY A 92 8.75 -3.95 -15.51
C GLY A 92 8.16 -2.94 -16.48
N SER A 93 7.09 -3.25 -17.23
CA SER A 93 6.39 -2.27 -18.06
C SER A 93 5.56 -1.28 -17.23
N TYR A 94 4.91 -1.74 -16.15
CA TYR A 94 4.31 -0.86 -15.14
C TYR A 94 5.26 -0.65 -13.97
N LYS A 95 5.72 0.59 -13.78
CA LYS A 95 6.84 0.91 -12.87
C LYS A 95 6.39 1.37 -11.48
N ILE A 96 5.09 1.60 -11.29
CA ILE A 96 4.57 2.16 -10.05
C ILE A 96 4.26 1.03 -9.08
N SER A 97 5.28 0.54 -8.41
CA SER A 97 5.20 -0.55 -7.45
C SER A 97 6.04 -0.29 -6.20
N ARG A 98 5.69 -0.96 -5.12
CA ARG A 98 6.27 -0.78 -3.80
C ARG A 98 6.25 -2.08 -3.00
N PRO A 99 7.12 -2.23 -1.97
CA PRO A 99 7.03 -3.36 -1.07
C PRO A 99 5.89 -3.19 -0.06
N PHE A 100 5.27 -4.30 0.30
CA PHE A 100 4.54 -4.46 1.55
C PHE A 100 5.48 -5.06 2.59
N ASN A 101 5.67 -4.36 3.69
CA ASN A 101 6.52 -4.77 4.80
C ASN A 101 5.68 -5.13 6.01
N ILE A 102 6.07 -6.20 6.69
CA ILE A 102 5.79 -6.37 8.12
C ILE A 102 6.98 -5.84 8.90
N VAL A 103 6.70 -5.31 10.08
CA VAL A 103 7.68 -4.64 10.93
C VAL A 103 7.70 -5.28 12.30
N THR A 104 8.88 -5.66 12.74
CA THR A 104 9.12 -6.25 14.05
C THR A 104 10.28 -5.57 14.74
N THR A 105 10.62 -6.04 15.93
CA THR A 105 11.85 -5.69 16.65
C THR A 105 12.63 -6.96 16.97
N ALA A 106 13.83 -6.82 17.53
CA ALA A 106 14.65 -7.95 17.96
C ALA A 106 13.97 -8.83 19.03
N ASN A 107 12.94 -8.33 19.70
CA ASN A 107 12.23 -9.00 20.80
C ASN A 107 10.89 -9.64 20.38
N ILE A 108 10.85 -10.23 19.18
CA ILE A 108 9.65 -10.89 18.69
C ILE A 108 9.30 -12.15 19.50
N SER A 109 8.02 -12.38 19.78
CA SER A 109 7.55 -13.59 20.43
C SER A 109 7.63 -14.82 19.50
N PRO A 110 7.81 -16.04 20.04
CA PRO A 110 7.79 -17.26 19.22
C PRO A 110 6.50 -17.44 18.42
N LEU A 111 5.36 -17.02 18.97
CA LEU A 111 4.06 -17.09 18.28
C LEU A 111 3.98 -16.11 17.11
N ALA A 112 4.43 -14.87 17.29
CA ALA A 112 4.49 -13.89 16.20
C ALA A 112 5.48 -14.33 15.11
N GLN A 113 6.62 -14.91 15.50
CA GLN A 113 7.58 -15.47 14.55
C GLN A 113 6.96 -16.62 13.72
N ASP A 114 6.21 -17.52 14.36
CA ASP A 114 5.53 -18.62 13.66
C ASP A 114 4.49 -18.12 12.63
N PHE A 115 3.77 -17.03 12.95
CA PHE A 115 2.89 -16.39 11.98
C PHE A 115 3.67 -15.77 10.80
N ILE A 116 4.83 -15.15 11.05
CA ILE A 116 5.71 -14.65 10.01
C ILE A 116 6.26 -15.80 9.15
N ASP A 117 6.66 -16.90 9.76
CA ASP A 117 7.13 -18.09 9.03
C ASP A 117 6.03 -18.66 8.13
N PHE A 118 4.76 -18.62 8.57
CA PHE A 118 3.62 -18.95 7.70
C PHE A 118 3.50 -17.96 6.54
N ILE A 119 3.52 -16.65 6.77
CA ILE A 119 3.42 -15.62 5.73
C ILE A 119 4.49 -15.82 4.65
N MET A 120 5.72 -16.13 5.06
CA MET A 120 6.86 -16.30 4.17
C MET A 120 6.96 -17.70 3.56
N SER A 121 6.15 -18.67 3.99
CA SER A 121 6.09 -20.02 3.43
C SER A 121 5.39 -20.04 2.07
N ALA A 122 5.50 -21.18 1.36
CA ALA A 122 4.77 -21.41 0.11
C ALA A 122 3.25 -21.24 0.29
N ASP A 123 2.70 -21.66 1.45
CA ASP A 123 1.26 -21.54 1.74
C ASP A 123 0.84 -20.07 1.89
N GLY A 124 1.59 -19.28 2.64
CA GLY A 124 1.34 -17.85 2.80
C GLY A 124 1.54 -17.07 1.49
N GLN A 125 2.58 -17.38 0.74
CA GLN A 125 2.85 -16.73 -0.55
C GLN A 125 1.80 -17.09 -1.62
N ALA A 126 1.20 -18.28 -1.56
CA ALA A 126 0.06 -18.65 -2.41
C ALA A 126 -1.19 -17.81 -2.08
N VAL A 127 -1.42 -17.48 -0.81
CA VAL A 127 -2.50 -16.54 -0.43
C VAL A 127 -2.23 -15.16 -1.02
N ILE A 128 -0.99 -14.66 -0.91
CA ILE A 128 -0.57 -13.35 -1.46
C ILE A 128 -0.81 -13.31 -2.98
N GLU A 129 -0.43 -14.36 -3.72
CA GLU A 129 -0.64 -14.43 -5.16
C GLU A 129 -2.14 -14.50 -5.51
N GLY A 130 -2.93 -15.26 -4.75
CA GLY A 130 -4.38 -15.35 -4.92
C GLY A 130 -5.12 -14.02 -4.76
N GLU A 131 -4.59 -13.13 -3.94
CA GLU A 131 -5.12 -11.77 -3.70
C GLU A 131 -4.52 -10.71 -4.66
N LYS A 132 -3.88 -11.14 -5.76
CA LYS A 132 -3.32 -10.29 -6.82
C LYS A 132 -2.11 -9.44 -6.39
N TYR A 133 -1.38 -9.88 -5.37
CA TYR A 133 -0.07 -9.32 -5.03
C TYR A 133 1.06 -10.19 -5.59
N ILE A 134 2.28 -9.69 -5.58
CA ILE A 134 3.43 -10.38 -6.14
C ILE A 134 4.19 -11.07 -5.01
N PRO A 135 4.28 -12.41 -5.02
CA PRO A 135 5.07 -13.15 -4.03
C PRO A 135 6.55 -12.80 -4.08
N VAL A 136 7.21 -12.88 -2.93
CA VAL A 136 8.63 -12.53 -2.77
C VAL A 136 9.48 -13.65 -2.16
N SER A 137 8.89 -14.80 -1.84
CA SER A 137 9.59 -15.94 -1.23
C SER A 137 9.28 -17.23 -1.94
N ASP A 138 10.34 -18.06 -2.15
CA ASP A 138 10.27 -19.43 -2.67
C ASP A 138 10.49 -20.44 -1.54
N ALA A 139 10.14 -20.11 -0.31
CA ALA A 139 10.30 -21.00 0.84
C ALA A 139 9.43 -22.27 0.71
N PRO A 140 9.78 -23.37 1.40
CA PRO A 140 8.95 -24.57 1.41
C PRO A 140 7.59 -24.31 2.08
N ALA A 141 6.70 -25.32 1.96
CA ALA A 141 5.41 -25.31 2.62
C ALA A 141 5.56 -25.10 4.15
N TYR A 142 4.57 -24.46 4.75
CA TYR A 142 4.54 -24.24 6.19
C TYR A 142 4.50 -25.55 6.95
N SER A 143 5.43 -25.73 7.87
CA SER A 143 5.55 -26.93 8.70
C SER A 143 5.34 -26.65 10.20
N GLY A 144 4.76 -25.51 10.53
CA GLY A 144 4.76 -24.88 11.82
C GLY A 144 4.43 -25.75 13.03
N THR A 145 4.74 -25.22 14.17
CA THR A 145 4.46 -25.85 15.46
C THR A 145 3.07 -25.42 15.93
N LYS A 146 2.34 -26.35 16.57
CA LYS A 146 1.06 -26.01 17.21
C LYS A 146 1.28 -24.95 18.29
N GLN A 147 0.91 -23.74 17.99
CA GLN A 147 0.97 -22.60 18.89
C GLN A 147 -0.42 -22.29 19.46
N SER A 148 -0.46 -21.51 20.51
CA SER A 148 -1.70 -20.96 21.07
C SER A 148 -1.44 -19.57 21.62
N GLY A 149 -2.46 -18.72 21.61
CA GLY A 149 -2.37 -17.36 22.12
C GLY A 149 -2.87 -16.33 21.12
N THR A 150 -2.49 -15.08 21.34
CA THR A 150 -2.90 -13.95 20.50
C THR A 150 -1.68 -13.27 19.89
N VAL A 151 -1.75 -12.98 18.59
CA VAL A 151 -0.81 -12.11 17.85
C VAL A 151 -1.56 -10.83 17.50
N THR A 152 -0.98 -9.68 17.85
CA THR A 152 -1.51 -8.36 17.51
C THR A 152 -0.75 -7.76 16.32
N VAL A 153 -1.51 -7.34 15.32
CA VAL A 153 -0.98 -6.74 14.08
C VAL A 153 -1.60 -5.35 13.92
N ALA A 154 -0.80 -4.34 13.59
CA ALA A 154 -1.33 -2.99 13.41
C ALA A 154 -0.65 -2.26 12.25
N GLY A 155 -1.39 -1.38 11.57
CA GLY A 155 -0.80 -0.47 10.60
C GLY A 155 -1.57 -0.32 9.29
N SER A 156 -0.83 -0.26 8.20
CA SER A 156 -1.26 0.14 6.86
C SER A 156 -2.62 -0.42 6.41
N SER A 157 -3.54 0.48 6.07
CA SER A 157 -4.85 0.12 5.49
C SER A 157 -4.73 -0.56 4.11
N SER A 158 -3.62 -0.38 3.40
CA SER A 158 -3.37 -1.06 2.11
C SER A 158 -2.91 -2.51 2.30
N VAL A 159 -2.20 -2.81 3.40
CA VAL A 159 -1.75 -4.18 3.73
C VAL A 159 -2.87 -4.98 4.41
N THR A 160 -3.78 -4.32 5.11
CA THR A 160 -4.85 -4.95 5.89
C THR A 160 -5.63 -6.02 5.10
N PRO A 161 -6.08 -5.80 3.85
CA PRO A 161 -6.85 -6.82 3.12
C PRO A 161 -6.11 -8.15 2.94
N VAL A 162 -4.85 -8.12 2.53
CA VAL A 162 -4.05 -9.35 2.39
C VAL A 162 -3.71 -9.97 3.73
N MET A 163 -3.49 -9.15 4.76
CA MET A 163 -3.22 -9.63 6.11
C MET A 163 -4.42 -10.37 6.71
N GLU A 164 -5.65 -9.91 6.43
CA GLU A 164 -6.87 -10.64 6.83
C GLU A 164 -6.95 -12.02 6.16
N LYS A 165 -6.56 -12.15 4.89
CA LYS A 165 -6.52 -13.43 4.19
C LYS A 165 -5.43 -14.35 4.73
N LEU A 166 -4.25 -13.81 5.03
CA LEU A 166 -3.17 -14.55 5.67
C LEU A 166 -3.58 -15.05 7.07
N LYS A 167 -4.26 -14.21 7.85
CA LYS A 167 -4.85 -14.58 9.15
C LYS A 167 -5.84 -15.74 8.99
N GLU A 168 -6.80 -15.63 8.05
CA GLU A 168 -7.80 -16.69 7.79
C GLU A 168 -7.10 -18.03 7.49
N ALA A 169 -6.12 -18.02 6.61
CA ALA A 169 -5.38 -19.22 6.23
C ALA A 169 -4.53 -19.79 7.38
N TYR A 170 -3.84 -18.92 8.13
CA TYR A 170 -3.00 -19.31 9.26
C TYR A 170 -3.83 -19.90 10.42
N THR A 171 -4.95 -19.28 10.77
CA THR A 171 -5.80 -19.76 11.89
C THR A 171 -6.56 -21.04 11.51
N ALA A 172 -6.78 -21.30 10.22
CA ALA A 172 -7.35 -22.58 9.77
C ALA A 172 -6.43 -23.78 10.10
N VAL A 173 -5.11 -23.60 10.09
CA VAL A 173 -4.13 -24.63 10.44
C VAL A 173 -3.62 -24.53 11.88
N ASN A 174 -3.87 -23.42 12.56
CA ASN A 174 -3.55 -23.14 13.96
C ASN A 174 -4.79 -22.63 14.72
N PRO A 175 -5.79 -23.49 14.98
CA PRO A 175 -7.10 -23.07 15.50
C PRO A 175 -7.06 -22.51 16.94
N ASP A 176 -5.98 -22.73 17.68
CA ASP A 176 -5.79 -22.22 19.04
C ASP A 176 -5.10 -20.84 19.06
N VAL A 177 -4.84 -20.25 17.88
CA VAL A 177 -4.26 -18.91 17.73
C VAL A 177 -5.34 -17.91 17.33
N THR A 178 -5.31 -16.74 17.95
CA THR A 178 -6.07 -15.55 17.54
C THR A 178 -5.11 -14.55 16.93
N VAL A 179 -5.46 -13.99 15.77
CA VAL A 179 -4.74 -12.86 15.17
C VAL A 179 -5.67 -11.66 15.17
N GLU A 180 -5.27 -10.59 15.85
CA GLU A 180 -6.02 -9.34 15.95
C GLU A 180 -5.36 -8.29 15.02
N ILE A 181 -6.13 -7.74 14.08
CA ILE A 181 -5.62 -6.75 13.11
C ILE A 181 -6.28 -5.40 13.38
N ASN A 182 -5.45 -4.40 13.64
CA ASN A 182 -5.86 -3.03 13.91
C ASN A 182 -5.39 -2.12 12.76
N GLN A 183 -6.32 -1.77 11.88
CA GLN A 183 -6.04 -0.92 10.74
C GLN A 183 -5.75 0.53 11.17
N SER A 184 -4.67 1.09 10.64
CA SER A 184 -4.29 2.50 10.74
C SER A 184 -3.51 2.93 9.48
N ASP A 185 -2.43 3.67 9.64
CA ASP A 185 -1.46 4.02 8.60
C ASP A 185 -0.11 3.33 8.82
N SER A 186 0.80 3.42 7.84
CA SER A 186 2.11 2.77 7.92
C SER A 186 3.00 3.32 9.03
N THR A 187 3.00 4.62 9.23
CA THR A 187 3.84 5.25 10.27
C THR A 187 3.37 4.85 11.67
N THR A 188 2.07 4.84 11.88
CA THR A 188 1.46 4.34 13.14
C THR A 188 1.78 2.87 13.37
N GLY A 189 1.70 2.04 12.32
CA GLY A 189 2.05 0.62 12.40
C GLY A 189 3.49 0.37 12.78
N VAL A 190 4.44 1.06 12.14
CA VAL A 190 5.87 0.97 12.47
C VAL A 190 6.14 1.39 13.91
N ASN A 191 5.61 2.55 14.32
CA ASN A 191 5.80 3.04 15.69
C ASN A 191 5.18 2.08 16.72
N SER A 192 4.00 1.52 16.46
CA SER A 192 3.35 0.55 17.34
C SER A 192 4.18 -0.71 17.57
N ALA A 193 4.86 -1.19 16.51
CA ALA A 193 5.77 -2.33 16.62
C ALA A 193 7.02 -1.98 17.43
N VAL A 194 7.64 -0.83 17.17
CA VAL A 194 8.85 -0.35 17.87
C VAL A 194 8.55 -0.12 19.35
N ASP A 195 7.39 0.46 19.66
CA ASP A 195 6.97 0.76 21.04
C ASP A 195 6.41 -0.47 21.79
N GLY A 196 6.30 -1.64 21.13
CA GLY A 196 5.78 -2.87 21.70
C GLY A 196 4.26 -2.84 21.97
N ILE A 197 3.52 -1.98 21.28
CA ILE A 197 2.05 -1.88 21.36
C ILE A 197 1.39 -3.00 20.55
N CYS A 198 2.04 -3.46 19.48
CA CYS A 198 1.65 -4.63 18.71
C CYS A 198 2.88 -5.54 18.49
N ASP A 199 2.63 -6.82 18.15
CA ASP A 199 3.68 -7.79 17.83
C ASP A 199 4.27 -7.56 16.43
N ILE A 200 3.42 -7.18 15.48
CA ILE A 200 3.77 -7.00 14.08
C ILE A 200 3.17 -5.69 13.57
N GLY A 201 3.99 -4.78 13.04
CA GLY A 201 3.56 -3.61 12.31
C GLY A 201 3.33 -3.93 10.82
N MET A 202 2.52 -3.12 10.14
CA MET A 202 2.33 -3.20 8.69
C MET A 202 2.69 -1.87 8.03
N ALA A 203 3.52 -1.91 6.99
CA ALA A 203 3.88 -0.74 6.21
C ALA A 203 3.80 -1.03 4.71
N SER A 204 3.19 -0.11 3.96
CA SER A 204 3.05 -0.19 2.50
C SER A 204 4.05 0.70 1.77
N ARG A 205 5.27 0.73 2.29
CA ARG A 205 6.44 1.45 1.79
C ARG A 205 7.71 0.87 2.39
N GLU A 206 8.85 1.29 1.89
CA GLU A 206 10.12 1.06 2.58
C GLU A 206 10.14 1.73 3.96
N LEU A 207 10.90 1.15 4.89
CA LEU A 207 11.12 1.77 6.19
C LEU A 207 12.04 2.99 6.04
N LYS A 208 11.75 4.03 6.82
CA LYS A 208 12.60 5.22 6.90
C LYS A 208 13.84 4.91 7.73
N ASP A 209 14.97 5.55 7.42
CA ASP A 209 16.21 5.42 8.21
C ASP A 209 15.96 5.69 9.70
N SER A 210 15.16 6.73 10.01
CA SER A 210 14.80 7.07 11.38
C SER A 210 13.96 6.00 12.12
N GLU A 211 13.23 5.15 11.39
CA GLU A 211 12.49 4.03 11.94
C GLU A 211 13.45 2.84 12.22
N ILE A 212 14.36 2.58 11.30
CA ILE A 212 15.41 1.56 11.45
C ILE A 212 16.33 1.90 12.63
N GLU A 213 16.75 3.16 12.78
CA GLU A 213 17.54 3.64 13.90
C GLU A 213 16.86 3.44 15.26
N LYS A 214 15.51 3.45 15.29
CA LYS A 214 14.70 3.14 16.49
C LYS A 214 14.52 1.64 16.75
N GLY A 215 15.10 0.78 15.90
CA GLY A 215 15.06 -0.67 16.05
C GLY A 215 13.97 -1.39 15.25
N ALA A 216 13.31 -0.71 14.30
CA ALA A 216 12.39 -1.35 13.37
C ALA A 216 13.14 -2.30 12.43
N LEU A 217 12.65 -3.54 12.32
CA LEU A 217 13.14 -4.55 11.38
C LEU A 217 12.03 -4.84 10.37
N GLY A 218 12.27 -4.50 9.11
CA GLY A 218 11.33 -4.73 8.02
C GLY A 218 11.56 -6.09 7.34
N THR A 219 10.48 -6.77 7.03
CA THR A 219 10.48 -7.95 6.16
C THR A 219 9.49 -7.73 5.04
N VAL A 220 9.97 -7.73 3.81
CA VAL A 220 9.10 -7.64 2.62
C VAL A 220 8.32 -8.94 2.49
N ILE A 221 6.99 -8.84 2.48
CA ILE A 221 6.09 -10.00 2.34
C ILE A 221 5.48 -10.13 0.94
N ALA A 222 5.36 -9.00 0.23
CA ALA A 222 4.80 -8.93 -1.12
C ALA A 222 5.31 -7.67 -1.83
N MET A 223 5.23 -7.65 -3.17
CA MET A 223 5.23 -6.42 -3.95
C MET A 223 3.80 -6.07 -4.37
N ASP A 224 3.48 -4.79 -4.35
CA ASP A 224 2.16 -4.26 -4.71
C ASP A 224 2.29 -3.11 -5.72
N GLY A 225 1.35 -3.03 -6.66
CA GLY A 225 1.23 -1.89 -7.56
C GLY A 225 0.46 -0.75 -6.90
N ILE A 226 0.82 0.49 -7.21
CA ILE A 226 -0.02 1.65 -6.93
C ILE A 226 -0.75 2.01 -8.22
N THR A 227 -2.08 2.01 -8.15
CA THR A 227 -2.96 2.29 -9.28
C THR A 227 -3.54 3.69 -9.14
N VAL A 228 -3.39 4.52 -10.16
CA VAL A 228 -4.12 5.80 -10.26
C VAL A 228 -5.55 5.49 -10.67
N ILE A 229 -6.50 6.04 -9.94
CA ILE A 229 -7.92 5.75 -10.14
C ILE A 229 -8.74 7.01 -10.38
N VAL A 230 -9.78 6.84 -11.19
CA VAL A 230 -10.85 7.83 -11.42
C VAL A 230 -12.21 7.16 -11.30
N SER A 231 -13.28 7.94 -11.29
CA SER A 231 -14.64 7.41 -11.41
C SER A 231 -14.83 6.67 -12.73
N ASN A 232 -15.70 5.67 -12.75
CA ASN A 232 -16.09 4.97 -13.98
C ASN A 232 -16.69 5.89 -15.05
N ASP A 233 -17.26 7.03 -14.63
CA ASP A 233 -17.88 8.04 -15.52
C ASP A 233 -16.84 9.04 -16.10
N ASN A 234 -15.61 9.05 -15.60
CA ASN A 234 -14.55 9.91 -16.13
C ASN A 234 -14.10 9.42 -17.53
N PRO A 235 -13.99 10.29 -18.55
CA PRO A 235 -13.64 9.87 -19.91
C PRO A 235 -12.16 9.50 -20.11
N VAL A 236 -11.26 9.91 -19.21
CA VAL A 236 -9.82 9.63 -19.32
C VAL A 236 -9.52 8.15 -19.04
N HIS A 237 -8.63 7.55 -19.83
CA HIS A 237 -8.21 6.15 -19.71
C HIS A 237 -6.72 5.98 -19.45
N GLU A 238 -5.93 6.97 -19.80
CA GLU A 238 -4.48 6.95 -19.73
C GLU A 238 -3.95 8.32 -19.31
N LEU A 239 -2.86 8.33 -18.56
CA LEU A 239 -2.03 9.50 -18.26
C LEU A 239 -0.56 9.10 -18.32
N THR A 240 0.29 10.06 -18.61
CA THR A 240 1.72 9.92 -18.38
C THR A 240 2.05 10.13 -16.90
N ALA A 241 3.17 9.60 -16.44
CA ALA A 241 3.65 9.84 -15.08
C ALA A 241 3.87 11.35 -14.80
N ASP A 242 4.32 12.10 -15.80
CA ASP A 242 4.49 13.55 -15.70
C ASP A 242 3.15 14.29 -15.56
N GLU A 243 2.10 13.88 -16.27
CA GLU A 243 0.75 14.45 -16.11
C GLU A 243 0.17 14.18 -14.73
N VAL A 244 0.34 12.97 -14.19
CA VAL A 244 -0.05 12.67 -12.80
C VAL A 244 0.69 13.59 -11.83
N LYS A 245 2.00 13.77 -11.98
CA LYS A 245 2.78 14.71 -11.19
C LYS A 245 2.23 16.13 -11.30
N ASP A 246 1.98 16.60 -12.51
CA ASP A 246 1.51 17.97 -12.76
C ASP A 246 0.11 18.22 -12.21
N ILE A 247 -0.76 17.21 -12.19
CA ILE A 247 -2.06 17.27 -11.53
C ILE A 247 -1.86 17.44 -10.00
N TYR A 248 -1.06 16.57 -9.40
CA TYR A 248 -0.85 16.59 -7.94
C TYR A 248 -0.05 17.79 -7.43
N THR A 249 0.75 18.43 -8.30
CA THR A 249 1.47 19.68 -7.99
C THR A 249 0.72 20.95 -8.43
N GLY A 250 -0.47 20.80 -9.05
CA GLY A 250 -1.34 21.92 -9.42
C GLY A 250 -0.96 22.64 -10.73
N ASN A 251 -0.09 22.06 -11.54
CA ASN A 251 0.27 22.57 -12.86
C ASN A 251 -0.83 22.26 -13.92
N ILE A 252 -1.55 21.16 -13.73
CA ILE A 252 -2.74 20.78 -14.51
C ILE A 252 -3.94 20.76 -13.55
N THR A 253 -4.96 21.54 -13.86
CA THR A 253 -6.11 21.75 -12.97
C THR A 253 -7.45 21.37 -13.60
N THR A 254 -7.50 21.10 -14.89
CA THR A 254 -8.74 20.74 -15.60
C THR A 254 -8.57 19.50 -16.46
N TRP A 255 -9.64 18.70 -16.57
CA TRP A 255 -9.65 17.48 -17.39
C TRP A 255 -9.57 17.73 -18.89
N GLU A 256 -10.04 18.87 -19.37
CA GLU A 256 -10.07 19.20 -20.80
C GLU A 256 -8.69 19.27 -21.47
N SER A 257 -7.66 19.58 -20.69
CA SER A 257 -6.28 19.56 -21.18
C SER A 257 -5.71 18.15 -21.39
N LEU A 258 -6.46 17.11 -20.93
CA LEU A 258 -6.03 15.72 -20.93
C LEU A 258 -6.95 14.79 -21.76
N VAL A 259 -8.02 15.35 -22.34
CA VAL A 259 -8.94 14.63 -23.24
C VAL A 259 -8.69 15.13 -24.65
N ASP A 260 -8.07 14.32 -25.51
CA ASP A 260 -7.92 14.58 -26.94
C ASP A 260 -9.21 14.31 -27.74
#